data_2e5760fb9d4619e4099c05a5293bf40a
#
_entry.id   2e5760fb9d4619e4099c05a5293bf40a
#
_cell.length_a   1.000
_cell.length_b   1.000
_cell.length_c   1.000
_cell.angle_alpha   90.00
_cell.angle_beta   90.00
_cell.angle_gamma   90.00
#
_symmetry.space_group_name_H-M   'P 1'
#
loop_
_entity.id
_entity.type
_entity.pdbx_description
1 polymer ?
#
loop_
_entity_poly.entity_id
_entity_poly.type
_entity_poly.pdbx_seq_one_letter_code
_entity_poly.pdbx_strand_id
1 'polypeptide(L)'
;FKTSLEFLPAIKTVLEECKDPLLSGLREDLDPLEDIHNLLEDSIIEEPPLAIKEGGIIKEGFKEDIDKLKRAKTEGKQWLMELEEREREKTGIKNLKIKFNKVFGYYLDVTNSYKDLVPDHYIRKQTLANSERYTTEELNQLADTILGSEDRLYALEYETYVMIRETLAGEMERISRTANVIAQIDALASLAYVAERNHFVRPKLNVRGTIDIKDGRHPVVEQVIPNDMFISNDTYLDNKKNRVAIITGPNMAGKSTYMRQVALIVLMAVSY
;
A
#
# COMPACT_ATOMS: atom_id res chain seq x y z
N PHE A 1 2.68 -0.28 -1.61
CA PHE A 1 3.83 0.38 -2.23
C PHE A 1 4.10 -0.18 -3.64
N LYS A 2 4.22 -1.51 -3.84
CA LYS A 2 4.41 -2.14 -5.15
C LYS A 2 3.41 -1.60 -6.19
N THR A 3 2.12 -1.68 -5.91
CA THR A 3 1.04 -1.18 -6.78
C THR A 3 1.19 0.29 -7.17
N SER A 4 1.74 1.12 -6.28
CA SER A 4 2.01 2.53 -6.61
C SER A 4 3.14 2.68 -7.64
N LEU A 5 4.12 1.78 -7.65
CA LEU A 5 5.22 1.80 -8.61
C LEU A 5 4.77 1.41 -10.03
N GLU A 6 3.74 0.60 -10.17
CA GLU A 6 3.18 0.16 -11.47
C GLU A 6 2.72 1.30 -12.36
N PHE A 7 2.36 2.45 -11.76
CA PHE A 7 1.90 3.62 -12.51
C PHE A 7 3.03 4.53 -12.98
N LEU A 8 4.25 4.43 -12.45
CA LEU A 8 5.34 5.35 -12.75
C LEU A 8 5.75 5.34 -14.23
N PRO A 9 5.90 4.18 -14.91
CA PRO A 9 6.21 4.15 -16.34
C PRO A 9 5.15 4.86 -17.20
N ALA A 10 3.86 4.66 -16.87
CA ALA A 10 2.77 5.31 -17.61
C ALA A 10 2.79 6.83 -17.44
N ILE A 11 3.04 7.32 -16.22
CA ILE A 11 3.19 8.77 -15.96
C ILE A 11 4.38 9.34 -16.76
N LYS A 12 5.51 8.63 -16.77
CA LYS A 12 6.70 9.04 -17.54
C LYS A 12 6.40 9.14 -19.04
N THR A 13 5.67 8.19 -19.58
CA THR A 13 5.25 8.19 -21.00
C THR A 13 4.35 9.37 -21.33
N VAL A 14 3.37 9.69 -20.49
CA VAL A 14 2.51 10.87 -20.68
C VAL A 14 3.32 12.17 -20.70
N LEU A 15 4.34 12.28 -19.86
CA LEU A 15 5.23 13.44 -19.83
C LEU A 15 6.11 13.58 -21.08
N GLU A 16 6.31 12.53 -21.88
CA GLU A 16 7.05 12.60 -23.15
C GLU A 16 6.37 13.51 -24.18
N GLU A 17 5.06 13.64 -24.13
CA GLU A 17 4.28 14.52 -25.00
C GLU A 17 4.39 16.00 -24.58
N CYS A 18 4.84 16.29 -23.38
CA CYS A 18 4.93 17.65 -22.82
C CYS A 18 6.20 18.34 -23.29
N LYS A 19 6.04 19.54 -23.87
CA LYS A 19 7.15 20.36 -24.41
C LYS A 19 7.62 21.46 -23.45
N ASP A 20 6.93 21.66 -22.33
CA ASP A 20 7.29 22.66 -21.34
C ASP A 20 8.59 22.26 -20.61
N PRO A 21 9.56 23.18 -20.44
CA PRO A 21 10.84 22.87 -19.80
C PRO A 21 10.71 22.35 -18.38
N LEU A 22 9.72 22.81 -17.58
CA LEU A 22 9.48 22.34 -16.23
C LEU A 22 9.03 20.87 -16.25
N LEU A 23 8.07 20.52 -17.09
CA LEU A 23 7.56 19.14 -17.22
C LEU A 23 8.62 18.22 -17.82
N SER A 24 9.46 18.70 -18.74
CA SER A 24 10.59 17.94 -19.26
C SER A 24 11.61 17.64 -18.16
N GLY A 25 11.93 18.61 -17.30
CA GLY A 25 12.80 18.39 -16.14
C GLY A 25 12.21 17.39 -15.15
N LEU A 26 10.92 17.48 -14.82
CA LEU A 26 10.24 16.52 -13.96
C LEU A 26 10.25 15.11 -14.55
N ARG A 27 10.10 14.97 -15.87
CA ARG A 27 10.23 13.67 -16.56
C ARG A 27 11.62 13.07 -16.42
N GLU A 28 12.66 13.89 -16.57
CA GLU A 28 14.05 13.45 -16.43
C GLU A 28 14.36 12.99 -15.00
N ASP A 29 13.83 13.70 -14.00
CA ASP A 29 13.99 13.38 -12.58
C ASP A 29 13.11 12.21 -12.12
N LEU A 30 12.09 11.82 -12.89
CA LEU A 30 11.22 10.70 -12.56
C LEU A 30 11.92 9.37 -12.81
N ASP A 31 12.32 8.71 -11.72
CA ASP A 31 12.83 7.34 -11.74
C ASP A 31 11.66 6.35 -11.63
N PRO A 32 11.43 5.46 -12.62
CA PRO A 32 10.36 4.47 -12.57
C PRO A 32 10.50 3.43 -11.48
N LEU A 33 11.68 3.28 -10.85
CA LEU A 33 11.97 2.32 -9.78
C LEU A 33 11.63 0.87 -10.17
N GLU A 34 11.87 0.49 -11.43
CA GLU A 34 11.52 -0.83 -11.98
C GLU A 34 12.25 -1.97 -11.27
N ASP A 35 13.48 -1.76 -10.87
CA ASP A 35 14.28 -2.71 -10.08
C ASP A 35 13.64 -2.99 -8.71
N ILE A 36 13.13 -1.96 -8.05
CA ILE A 36 12.41 -2.08 -6.78
C ILE A 36 11.06 -2.76 -6.98
N HIS A 37 10.34 -2.37 -8.03
CA HIS A 37 9.08 -3.02 -8.37
C HIS A 37 9.28 -4.52 -8.59
N ASN A 38 10.24 -4.91 -9.43
CA ASN A 38 10.54 -6.29 -9.76
C ASN A 38 11.00 -7.08 -8.53
N LEU A 39 11.85 -6.50 -7.68
CA LEU A 39 12.23 -7.13 -6.41
C LEU A 39 11.01 -7.48 -5.56
N LEU A 40 10.06 -6.56 -5.42
CA LEU A 40 8.84 -6.77 -4.64
C LEU A 40 7.90 -7.77 -5.31
N GLU A 41 7.77 -7.67 -6.65
CA GLU A 41 6.93 -8.59 -7.44
C GLU A 41 7.44 -10.02 -7.35
N ASP A 42 8.75 -10.24 -7.44
CA ASP A 42 9.33 -11.57 -7.44
C ASP A 42 9.41 -12.19 -6.03
N SER A 43 9.51 -11.34 -4.99
CA SER A 43 9.81 -11.82 -3.63
C SER A 43 8.60 -11.96 -2.72
N ILE A 44 7.63 -11.06 -2.80
CA ILE A 44 6.50 -10.97 -1.85
C ILE A 44 5.21 -11.46 -2.50
N ILE A 45 4.43 -12.27 -1.78
CA ILE A 45 3.10 -12.69 -2.27
C ILE A 45 2.13 -11.51 -2.37
N GLU A 46 1.06 -11.63 -3.17
CA GLU A 46 0.09 -10.54 -3.39
C GLU A 46 -0.62 -10.10 -2.12
N GLU A 47 -1.03 -11.05 -1.27
CA GLU A 47 -1.73 -10.79 -0.01
C GLU A 47 -0.90 -11.31 1.17
N PRO A 48 0.14 -10.57 1.60
CA PRO A 48 0.98 -11.00 2.71
C PRO A 48 0.20 -10.97 4.04
N PRO A 49 0.46 -11.94 4.94
CA PRO A 49 -0.17 -11.98 6.24
C PRO A 49 0.23 -10.76 7.10
N LEU A 50 -0.65 -10.32 8.00
CA LEU A 50 -0.38 -9.19 8.90
C LEU A 50 0.76 -9.51 9.88
N ALA A 51 0.89 -10.76 10.29
CA ALA A 51 1.90 -11.22 11.24
C ALA A 51 3.12 -11.80 10.51
N ILE A 52 4.14 -11.00 10.31
CA ILE A 52 5.38 -11.36 9.59
C ILE A 52 6.02 -12.65 10.13
N LYS A 53 5.94 -12.89 11.43
CA LYS A 53 6.57 -14.05 12.09
C LYS A 53 5.81 -15.37 11.89
N GLU A 54 4.64 -15.35 11.31
CA GLU A 54 3.85 -16.56 11.03
C GLU A 54 4.20 -17.21 9.69
N GLY A 55 5.10 -16.59 8.93
CA GLY A 55 5.55 -17.07 7.64
C GLY A 55 4.53 -16.88 6.51
N GLY A 56 4.82 -17.45 5.34
CA GLY A 56 3.94 -17.34 4.17
C GLY A 56 4.01 -15.97 3.47
N ILE A 57 5.15 -15.28 3.55
CA ILE A 57 5.35 -13.95 2.98
C ILE A 57 6.08 -14.04 1.65
N ILE A 58 7.04 -14.93 1.54
CA ILE A 58 7.94 -15.03 0.39
C ILE A 58 7.30 -15.88 -0.71
N LYS A 59 7.33 -15.36 -1.93
CA LYS A 59 6.85 -16.07 -3.13
C LYS A 59 7.63 -17.36 -3.37
N GLU A 60 6.95 -18.35 -3.91
CA GLU A 60 7.59 -19.58 -4.41
C GLU A 60 8.47 -19.22 -5.62
N GLY A 61 9.67 -19.82 -5.70
CA GLY A 61 10.65 -19.56 -6.73
C GLY A 61 11.64 -18.44 -6.38
N PHE A 62 11.40 -17.63 -5.36
CA PHE A 62 12.34 -16.56 -4.98
C PHE A 62 13.60 -17.06 -4.29
N LYS A 63 13.49 -18.08 -3.44
CA LYS A 63 14.63 -18.67 -2.73
C LYS A 63 14.50 -20.18 -2.60
N GLU A 64 15.39 -20.93 -3.20
CA GLU A 64 15.35 -22.40 -3.30
C GLU A 64 15.24 -23.08 -1.93
N ASP A 65 15.94 -22.56 -0.91
CA ASP A 65 15.92 -23.15 0.45
C ASP A 65 14.55 -22.96 1.12
N ILE A 66 13.86 -21.86 0.87
CA ILE A 66 12.49 -21.64 1.34
C ILE A 66 11.54 -22.63 0.65
N ASP A 67 11.70 -22.83 -0.65
CA ASP A 67 10.86 -23.76 -1.41
C ASP A 67 11.07 -25.21 -0.98
N LYS A 68 12.29 -25.61 -0.67
CA LYS A 68 12.58 -26.94 -0.09
C LYS A 68 11.87 -27.13 1.26
N LEU A 69 11.93 -26.13 2.14
CA LEU A 69 11.25 -26.20 3.43
C LEU A 69 9.72 -26.20 3.31
N LYS A 70 9.16 -25.43 2.36
CA LYS A 70 7.71 -25.45 2.05
C LYS A 70 7.26 -26.82 1.57
N ARG A 71 8.04 -27.49 0.70
CA ARG A 71 7.77 -28.86 0.25
C ARG A 71 7.84 -29.85 1.41
N ALA A 72 8.89 -29.78 2.22
CA ALA A 72 9.03 -30.67 3.40
C ALA A 72 7.84 -30.52 4.38
N LYS A 73 7.32 -29.31 4.58
CA LYS A 73 6.11 -29.05 5.38
C LYS A 73 4.86 -29.69 4.75
N THR A 74 4.71 -29.63 3.46
CA THR A 74 3.57 -30.21 2.72
C THR A 74 3.64 -31.74 2.75
N GLU A 75 4.80 -32.32 2.45
CA GLU A 75 5.06 -33.75 2.55
C GLU A 75 4.86 -34.27 3.97
N GLY A 76 5.31 -33.53 4.99
CA GLY A 76 5.10 -33.86 6.38
C GLY A 76 3.62 -33.98 6.77
N LYS A 77 2.74 -33.12 6.24
CA LYS A 77 1.29 -33.26 6.43
C LYS A 77 0.73 -34.52 5.77
N GLN A 78 1.21 -34.86 4.58
CA GLN A 78 0.82 -36.08 3.91
C GLN A 78 1.27 -37.32 4.69
N TRP A 79 2.48 -37.33 5.21
CA TRP A 79 2.99 -38.44 6.06
C TRP A 79 2.15 -38.61 7.32
N LEU A 80 1.69 -37.52 7.95
CA LEU A 80 0.77 -37.62 9.10
C LEU A 80 -0.58 -38.24 8.73
N MET A 81 -1.12 -37.93 7.56
CA MET A 81 -2.36 -38.52 7.07
C MET A 81 -2.18 -40.03 6.77
N GLU A 82 -1.10 -40.41 6.13
CA GLU A 82 -0.75 -41.80 5.85
C GLU A 82 -0.52 -42.59 7.14
N LEU A 83 0.13 -41.98 8.13
CA LEU A 83 0.31 -42.60 9.46
C LEU A 83 -1.05 -42.78 10.16
N GLU A 84 -1.93 -41.78 10.14
CA GLU A 84 -3.28 -41.87 10.73
C GLU A 84 -4.09 -43.01 10.10
N GLU A 85 -4.09 -43.12 8.76
CA GLU A 85 -4.82 -44.18 8.05
C GLU A 85 -4.26 -45.55 8.37
N ARG A 86 -2.94 -45.70 8.31
CA ARG A 86 -2.24 -46.97 8.66
C ARG A 86 -2.49 -47.40 10.10
N GLU A 87 -2.42 -46.50 11.06
CA GLU A 87 -2.67 -46.81 12.46
C GLU A 87 -4.16 -47.10 12.71
N ARG A 88 -5.08 -46.47 11.99
CA ARG A 88 -6.51 -46.77 12.03
C ARG A 88 -6.81 -48.20 11.51
N GLU A 89 -6.16 -48.61 10.43
CA GLU A 89 -6.31 -49.95 9.88
C GLU A 89 -5.70 -51.03 10.81
N LYS A 90 -4.49 -50.80 11.34
CA LYS A 90 -3.82 -51.73 12.22
C LYS A 90 -4.54 -51.97 13.54
N THR A 91 -5.09 -50.91 14.13
CA THR A 91 -5.70 -50.98 15.47
C THR A 91 -7.20 -51.29 15.42
N GLY A 92 -7.88 -51.07 14.27
CA GLY A 92 -9.32 -51.17 14.16
C GLY A 92 -10.08 -49.99 14.83
N ILE A 93 -9.38 -48.98 15.32
CA ILE A 93 -9.95 -47.79 15.97
C ILE A 93 -10.47 -46.84 14.93
N LYS A 94 -11.74 -46.93 14.56
CA LYS A 94 -12.35 -46.19 13.46
C LYS A 94 -12.29 -44.67 13.57
N ASN A 95 -12.26 -44.13 14.77
CA ASN A 95 -12.24 -42.69 15.05
C ASN A 95 -10.87 -42.15 15.50
N LEU A 96 -9.81 -42.95 15.36
CA LEU A 96 -8.44 -42.51 15.61
C LEU A 96 -8.12 -41.31 14.73
N LYS A 97 -7.61 -40.25 15.33
CA LYS A 97 -7.18 -39.03 14.61
C LYS A 97 -5.87 -38.53 15.14
N ILE A 98 -4.99 -38.09 14.24
CA ILE A 98 -3.80 -37.33 14.62
C ILE A 98 -4.22 -35.86 14.72
N LYS A 99 -3.98 -35.27 15.89
CA LYS A 99 -4.26 -33.83 16.17
C LYS A 99 -3.02 -33.14 16.70
N PHE A 100 -3.01 -31.82 16.63
CA PHE A 100 -1.93 -30.98 17.16
C PHE A 100 -2.41 -30.16 18.36
N ASN A 101 -1.54 -30.04 19.35
CA ASN A 101 -1.71 -29.17 20.50
C ASN A 101 -0.40 -28.44 20.81
N LYS A 102 -0.45 -27.11 21.05
CA LYS A 102 0.76 -26.30 21.31
C LYS A 102 1.62 -26.77 22.47
N VAL A 103 1.05 -27.47 23.45
CA VAL A 103 1.76 -27.96 24.66
C VAL A 103 2.37 -29.34 24.45
N PHE A 104 1.66 -30.24 23.75
CA PHE A 104 2.03 -31.66 23.63
C PHE A 104 2.52 -32.05 22.22
N GLY A 105 2.47 -31.14 21.25
CA GLY A 105 2.78 -31.44 19.86
C GLY A 105 1.68 -32.27 19.18
N TYR A 106 2.07 -33.13 18.24
CA TYR A 106 1.17 -34.08 17.60
C TYR A 106 0.86 -35.27 18.53
N TYR A 107 -0.40 -35.73 18.49
CA TYR A 107 -0.88 -36.87 19.30
C TYR A 107 -2.01 -37.61 18.59
N LEU A 108 -2.15 -38.90 18.93
CA LEU A 108 -3.25 -39.75 18.55
C LEU A 108 -4.38 -39.56 19.54
N ASP A 109 -5.55 -39.15 19.07
CA ASP A 109 -6.74 -38.95 19.90
C ASP A 109 -7.65 -40.18 19.76
N VAL A 110 -7.85 -40.89 20.86
CA VAL A 110 -8.65 -42.11 20.93
C VAL A 110 -9.77 -41.92 21.92
N THR A 111 -11.03 -42.08 21.49
CA THR A 111 -12.18 -41.99 22.41
C THR A 111 -12.24 -43.17 23.36
N ASN A 112 -12.78 -42.97 24.56
CA ASN A 112 -12.88 -43.98 25.63
C ASN A 112 -13.55 -45.28 25.19
N SER A 113 -14.43 -45.23 24.18
CA SER A 113 -15.11 -46.42 23.64
C SER A 113 -14.18 -47.39 22.89
N TYR A 114 -12.97 -46.97 22.54
CA TYR A 114 -11.96 -47.79 21.84
C TYR A 114 -10.69 -48.00 22.68
N LYS A 115 -10.71 -47.73 23.97
CA LYS A 115 -9.56 -47.81 24.86
C LYS A 115 -8.94 -49.20 24.90
N ASP A 116 -9.77 -50.24 24.85
CA ASP A 116 -9.35 -51.62 24.92
C ASP A 116 -8.64 -52.12 23.64
N LEU A 117 -8.72 -51.34 22.57
CA LEU A 117 -8.05 -51.62 21.29
C LEU A 117 -6.71 -50.88 21.13
N VAL A 118 -6.33 -50.09 22.12
CA VAL A 118 -5.07 -49.34 22.11
C VAL A 118 -3.89 -50.29 22.27
N PRO A 119 -2.92 -50.34 21.33
CA PRO A 119 -1.76 -51.20 21.45
C PRO A 119 -0.85 -50.82 22.61
N ASP A 120 -0.14 -51.83 23.21
CA ASP A 120 0.76 -51.64 24.33
C ASP A 120 1.93 -50.67 24.06
N HIS A 121 2.32 -50.54 22.79
CA HIS A 121 3.42 -49.63 22.40
C HIS A 121 2.99 -48.16 22.30
N TYR A 122 1.70 -47.84 22.46
CA TYR A 122 1.23 -46.45 22.54
C TYR A 122 1.57 -45.87 23.91
N ILE A 123 2.24 -44.72 23.90
CA ILE A 123 2.59 -44.01 25.12
C ILE A 123 1.51 -42.98 25.43
N ARG A 124 0.83 -43.15 26.55
CA ARG A 124 -0.22 -42.23 26.98
C ARG A 124 0.36 -40.89 27.44
N LYS A 125 -0.06 -39.78 26.80
CA LYS A 125 0.34 -38.41 27.17
C LYS A 125 -0.67 -37.70 28.06
N GLN A 126 -1.99 -37.92 27.84
CA GLN A 126 -3.02 -37.27 28.64
C GLN A 126 -4.32 -38.06 28.64
N THR A 127 -5.05 -38.04 29.76
CA THR A 127 -6.43 -38.52 29.87
C THR A 127 -7.39 -37.36 29.94
N LEU A 128 -8.42 -37.38 29.11
CA LEU A 128 -9.54 -36.42 29.08
C LEU A 128 -10.84 -37.10 29.47
N ALA A 129 -11.90 -36.34 29.67
CA ALA A 129 -13.22 -36.89 30.06
C ALA A 129 -13.77 -37.90 29.04
N ASN A 130 -13.58 -37.66 27.73
CA ASN A 130 -14.18 -38.47 26.65
C ASN A 130 -13.16 -39.16 25.75
N SER A 131 -11.88 -38.90 25.91
CA SER A 131 -10.80 -39.48 25.08
C SER A 131 -9.48 -39.55 25.83
N GLU A 132 -8.55 -40.33 25.33
CA GLU A 132 -7.16 -40.36 25.79
C GLU A 132 -6.24 -39.98 24.63
N ARG A 133 -5.15 -39.28 24.94
CA ARG A 133 -4.13 -38.83 24.00
C ARG A 133 -2.90 -39.68 24.11
N TYR A 134 -2.46 -40.24 23.00
CA TYR A 134 -1.31 -41.11 22.89
C TYR A 134 -0.28 -40.54 21.92
N THR A 135 0.93 -41.09 22.01
CA THR A 135 1.98 -40.91 21.01
C THR A 135 2.65 -42.26 20.72
N THR A 136 3.34 -42.30 19.59
CA THR A 136 4.24 -43.40 19.24
C THR A 136 5.61 -42.84 18.93
N GLU A 137 6.64 -43.67 18.93
CA GLU A 137 7.98 -43.24 18.55
C GLU A 137 8.05 -42.69 17.15
N GLU A 138 7.35 -43.36 16.21
CA GLU A 138 7.24 -42.90 14.81
C GLU A 138 6.56 -41.52 14.70
N LEU A 139 5.45 -41.30 15.43
CA LEU A 139 4.78 -39.99 15.45
C LEU A 139 5.67 -38.90 16.05
N ASN A 140 6.45 -39.20 17.08
CA ASN A 140 7.37 -38.22 17.65
C ASN A 140 8.50 -37.86 16.67
N GLN A 141 9.13 -38.83 15.99
CA GLN A 141 10.17 -38.57 14.99
C GLN A 141 9.64 -37.74 13.82
N LEU A 142 8.42 -38.01 13.34
CA LEU A 142 7.75 -37.29 12.31
C LEU A 142 7.40 -35.84 12.77
N ALA A 143 6.90 -35.72 14.00
CA ALA A 143 6.59 -34.43 14.61
C ALA A 143 7.82 -33.52 14.72
N ASP A 144 8.95 -34.06 15.18
CA ASP A 144 10.21 -33.34 15.31
C ASP A 144 10.72 -32.86 13.95
N THR A 145 10.58 -33.68 12.91
CA THR A 145 10.95 -33.32 11.54
C THR A 145 10.07 -32.18 10.99
N ILE A 146 8.76 -32.26 11.17
CA ILE A 146 7.80 -31.27 10.69
C ILE A 146 7.99 -29.93 11.43
N LEU A 147 8.00 -29.96 12.76
CA LEU A 147 8.12 -28.75 13.59
C LEU A 147 9.47 -28.07 13.38
N GLY A 148 10.56 -28.85 13.32
CA GLY A 148 11.88 -28.31 13.03
C GLY A 148 11.99 -27.67 11.63
N SER A 149 11.26 -28.19 10.65
CA SER A 149 11.20 -27.60 9.31
C SER A 149 10.34 -26.32 9.29
N GLU A 150 9.26 -26.28 10.06
CA GLU A 150 8.41 -25.07 10.18
C GLU A 150 9.16 -23.92 10.85
N ASP A 151 9.82 -24.17 11.96
CA ASP A 151 10.60 -23.15 12.67
C ASP A 151 11.72 -22.59 11.77
N ARG A 152 12.40 -23.45 11.03
CA ARG A 152 13.44 -23.05 10.06
C ARG A 152 12.84 -22.25 8.90
N LEU A 153 11.68 -22.66 8.38
CA LEU A 153 10.99 -21.96 7.32
C LEU A 153 10.65 -20.54 7.76
N TYR A 154 10.02 -20.36 8.92
CA TYR A 154 9.64 -19.05 9.43
C TYR A 154 10.84 -18.15 9.70
N ALA A 155 11.91 -18.70 10.27
CA ALA A 155 13.15 -17.96 10.47
C ALA A 155 13.75 -17.47 9.15
N LEU A 156 13.83 -18.34 8.14
CA LEU A 156 14.41 -18.03 6.84
C LEU A 156 13.55 -17.05 6.03
N GLU A 157 12.22 -17.17 6.08
CA GLU A 157 11.30 -16.20 5.47
C GLU A 157 11.43 -14.82 6.14
N TYR A 158 11.55 -14.78 7.46
CA TYR A 158 11.76 -13.54 8.20
C TYR A 158 13.11 -12.88 7.86
N GLU A 159 14.20 -13.64 7.82
CA GLU A 159 15.51 -13.14 7.39
C GLU A 159 15.48 -12.59 5.97
N THR A 160 14.81 -13.29 5.06
CA THR A 160 14.65 -12.87 3.67
C THR A 160 13.84 -11.58 3.57
N TYR A 161 12.75 -11.47 4.33
CA TYR A 161 11.97 -10.23 4.43
C TYR A 161 12.80 -9.06 4.97
N VAL A 162 13.61 -9.29 6.01
CA VAL A 162 14.51 -8.27 6.55
C VAL A 162 15.51 -7.81 5.48
N MET A 163 16.09 -8.73 4.71
CA MET A 163 17.00 -8.39 3.62
C MET A 163 16.32 -7.50 2.56
N ILE A 164 15.09 -7.84 2.14
CA ILE A 164 14.32 -7.03 1.19
C ILE A 164 14.06 -5.64 1.77
N ARG A 165 13.62 -5.55 3.03
CA ARG A 165 13.39 -4.29 3.73
C ARG A 165 14.66 -3.42 3.80
N GLU A 166 15.82 -4.00 4.11
CA GLU A 166 17.10 -3.29 4.16
C GLU A 166 17.52 -2.79 2.77
N THR A 167 17.27 -3.58 1.73
CA THR A 167 17.49 -3.16 0.33
C THR A 167 16.63 -1.93 0.02
N LEU A 168 15.33 -1.95 0.35
CA LEU A 168 14.45 -0.79 0.15
C LEU A 168 14.89 0.41 0.97
N ALA A 169 15.34 0.20 2.21
CA ALA A 169 15.85 1.27 3.06
C ALA A 169 17.11 1.93 2.46
N GLY A 170 17.95 1.16 1.79
CA GLY A 170 19.11 1.68 1.05
C GLY A 170 18.74 2.57 -0.14
N GLU A 171 17.55 2.37 -0.72
CA GLU A 171 17.05 3.12 -1.89
C GLU A 171 16.14 4.31 -1.53
N MET A 172 16.06 4.66 -0.23
CA MET A 172 15.15 5.71 0.26
C MET A 172 15.35 7.07 -0.42
N GLU A 173 16.57 7.41 -0.82
CA GLU A 173 16.84 8.68 -1.51
C GLU A 173 16.16 8.71 -2.89
N ARG A 174 16.29 7.63 -3.68
CA ARG A 174 15.64 7.48 -5.00
C ARG A 174 14.12 7.50 -4.86
N ILE A 175 13.59 6.73 -3.91
CA ILE A 175 12.15 6.66 -3.62
C ILE A 175 11.61 8.05 -3.25
N SER A 176 12.30 8.77 -2.36
CA SER A 176 11.89 10.11 -1.92
C SER A 176 11.95 11.13 -3.05
N ARG A 177 12.97 11.05 -3.92
CA ARG A 177 13.08 11.92 -5.11
C ARG A 177 11.89 11.69 -6.04
N THR A 178 11.60 10.45 -6.39
CA THR A 178 10.45 10.11 -7.24
C THR A 178 9.12 10.56 -6.60
N ALA A 179 8.94 10.34 -5.30
CA ALA A 179 7.74 10.80 -4.60
C ALA A 179 7.57 12.33 -4.68
N ASN A 180 8.66 13.10 -4.55
CA ASN A 180 8.64 14.56 -4.70
C ASN A 180 8.29 15.00 -6.12
N VAL A 181 8.79 14.29 -7.14
CA VAL A 181 8.44 14.55 -8.55
C VAL A 181 6.95 14.32 -8.78
N ILE A 182 6.42 13.19 -8.30
CA ILE A 182 4.98 12.88 -8.41
C ILE A 182 4.14 13.94 -7.69
N ALA A 183 4.53 14.37 -6.49
CA ALA A 183 3.81 15.42 -5.76
C ALA A 183 3.76 16.75 -6.54
N GLN A 184 4.85 17.12 -7.23
CA GLN A 184 4.87 18.30 -8.09
C GLN A 184 3.95 18.16 -9.32
N ILE A 185 3.99 16.99 -9.97
CA ILE A 185 3.12 16.70 -11.13
C ILE A 185 1.65 16.74 -10.71
N ASP A 186 1.30 16.13 -9.57
CA ASP A 186 -0.06 16.11 -9.03
C ASP A 186 -0.56 17.53 -8.73
N ALA A 187 0.27 18.36 -8.08
CA ALA A 187 -0.04 19.76 -7.81
C ALA A 187 -0.28 20.55 -9.12
N LEU A 188 0.63 20.42 -10.09
CA LEU A 188 0.50 21.11 -11.38
C LEU A 188 -0.73 20.64 -12.17
N ALA A 189 -1.00 19.34 -12.18
CA ALA A 189 -2.18 18.77 -12.83
C ALA A 189 -3.47 19.27 -12.18
N SER A 190 -3.52 19.32 -10.86
CA SER A 190 -4.66 19.84 -10.10
C SER A 190 -4.91 21.33 -10.40
N LEU A 191 -3.84 22.13 -10.41
CA LEU A 191 -3.93 23.56 -10.74
C LEU A 191 -4.40 23.76 -12.19
N ALA A 192 -3.83 23.01 -13.13
CA ALA A 192 -4.22 23.07 -14.55
C ALA A 192 -5.70 22.69 -14.75
N TYR A 193 -6.15 21.61 -14.10
CA TYR A 193 -7.55 21.17 -14.14
C TYR A 193 -8.51 22.26 -13.62
N VAL A 194 -8.17 22.89 -12.49
CA VAL A 194 -8.97 23.97 -11.91
C VAL A 194 -8.97 25.20 -12.82
N ALA A 195 -7.83 25.56 -13.42
CA ALA A 195 -7.72 26.70 -14.32
C ALA A 195 -8.54 26.48 -15.58
N GLU A 196 -8.47 25.31 -16.20
CA GLU A 196 -9.27 24.96 -17.39
C GLU A 196 -10.76 24.98 -17.08
N ARG A 197 -11.18 24.30 -16.02
CA ARG A 197 -12.59 24.18 -15.62
C ARG A 197 -13.24 25.53 -15.32
N ASN A 198 -12.49 26.48 -14.76
CA ASN A 198 -13.00 27.80 -14.36
C ASN A 198 -12.64 28.88 -15.38
N HIS A 199 -12.08 28.51 -16.53
CA HIS A 199 -11.69 29.46 -17.60
C HIS A 199 -10.75 30.55 -17.06
N PHE A 200 -9.78 30.19 -16.21
CA PHE A 200 -8.76 31.11 -15.74
C PHE A 200 -7.73 31.36 -16.83
N VAL A 201 -7.17 32.56 -16.83
CA VAL A 201 -6.16 32.99 -17.79
C VAL A 201 -4.80 33.14 -17.12
N ARG A 202 -3.71 32.88 -17.85
CA ARG A 202 -2.37 33.03 -17.31
C ARG A 202 -2.06 34.49 -17.00
N PRO A 203 -1.75 34.87 -15.74
CA PRO A 203 -1.43 36.22 -15.35
C PRO A 203 -0.06 36.65 -15.89
N LYS A 204 0.11 37.95 -16.14
CA LYS A 204 1.41 38.56 -16.45
C LYS A 204 1.93 39.25 -15.19
N LEU A 205 2.89 38.65 -14.51
CA LEU A 205 3.50 39.21 -13.31
C LEU A 205 4.55 40.28 -13.68
N ASN A 206 4.59 41.37 -12.90
CA ASN A 206 5.59 42.40 -13.03
C ASN A 206 5.98 43.01 -11.67
N VAL A 207 7.16 43.61 -11.59
CA VAL A 207 7.70 44.26 -10.38
C VAL A 207 7.36 45.76 -10.33
N ARG A 208 6.49 46.24 -11.18
CA ARG A 208 6.17 47.70 -11.32
C ARG A 208 5.17 48.18 -10.26
N GLY A 209 4.61 47.29 -9.44
CA GLY A 209 3.57 47.60 -8.45
C GLY A 209 2.26 48.05 -9.12
N THR A 210 1.89 47.38 -10.19
CA THR A 210 0.66 47.65 -10.93
C THR A 210 -0.27 46.45 -10.84
N ILE A 211 -1.54 46.70 -10.54
CA ILE A 211 -2.63 45.72 -10.62
C ILE A 211 -3.51 46.20 -11.80
N ASP A 212 -3.58 45.40 -12.86
CA ASP A 212 -4.41 45.64 -14.03
C ASP A 212 -5.22 44.38 -14.33
N ILE A 213 -6.47 44.39 -13.94
CA ILE A 213 -7.42 43.30 -14.11
C ILE A 213 -8.48 43.75 -15.11
N LYS A 214 -8.65 42.98 -16.17
CA LYS A 214 -9.72 43.16 -17.15
C LYS A 214 -10.74 42.04 -16.99
N ASP A 215 -12.02 42.43 -17.04
CA ASP A 215 -13.15 41.55 -16.92
C ASP A 215 -13.02 40.59 -15.69
N GLY A 216 -12.56 41.14 -14.55
CA GLY A 216 -12.34 40.37 -13.34
C GLY A 216 -13.62 39.73 -12.84
N ARG A 217 -13.53 38.46 -12.50
CA ARG A 217 -14.63 37.63 -11.92
C ARG A 217 -14.28 37.17 -10.54
N HIS A 218 -15.25 37.06 -9.63
CA HIS A 218 -15.02 36.58 -8.31
C HIS A 218 -14.96 35.04 -8.31
N PRO A 219 -13.81 34.39 -8.06
CA PRO A 219 -13.62 32.96 -8.31
C PRO A 219 -14.54 32.04 -7.48
N VAL A 220 -15.04 32.52 -6.35
CA VAL A 220 -15.97 31.77 -5.49
C VAL A 220 -17.43 32.10 -5.81
N VAL A 221 -17.75 33.39 -5.95
CA VAL A 221 -19.16 33.81 -6.15
C VAL A 221 -19.69 33.32 -7.47
N GLU A 222 -18.89 33.37 -8.56
CA GLU A 222 -19.32 32.88 -9.87
C GLU A 222 -19.65 31.36 -9.89
N GLN A 223 -19.13 30.58 -8.93
CA GLN A 223 -19.47 29.16 -8.82
C GLN A 223 -20.81 28.90 -8.13
N VAL A 224 -21.34 29.88 -7.38
CA VAL A 224 -22.54 29.73 -6.55
C VAL A 224 -23.78 30.37 -7.23
N ILE A 225 -23.56 31.39 -8.07
CA ILE A 225 -24.67 32.04 -8.80
C ILE A 225 -24.93 31.31 -10.13
N PRO A 226 -26.18 31.29 -10.62
CA PRO A 226 -26.47 30.74 -11.95
C PRO A 226 -25.61 31.35 -13.04
N ASN A 227 -25.22 30.54 -14.03
CA ASN A 227 -24.44 30.92 -15.17
C ASN A 227 -25.00 32.21 -15.81
N ASP A 228 -24.12 33.11 -16.24
CA ASP A 228 -24.38 34.40 -16.90
C ASP A 228 -24.93 35.54 -16.03
N MET A 229 -25.05 35.35 -14.70
CA MET A 229 -25.50 36.42 -13.79
C MET A 229 -24.36 37.21 -13.13
N PHE A 230 -23.09 36.74 -13.25
CA PHE A 230 -21.96 37.47 -12.68
C PHE A 230 -21.52 38.59 -13.66
N ILE A 231 -21.55 39.82 -13.16
CA ILE A 231 -21.06 40.98 -13.96
C ILE A 231 -19.57 41.18 -13.61
N SER A 232 -18.70 41.02 -14.60
CA SER A 232 -17.26 41.26 -14.48
C SER A 232 -16.93 42.72 -14.21
N ASN A 233 -15.76 42.97 -13.60
CA ASN A 233 -15.33 44.33 -13.24
C ASN A 233 -13.85 44.53 -13.59
N ASP A 234 -13.53 45.70 -14.18
CA ASP A 234 -12.16 46.12 -14.35
C ASP A 234 -11.57 46.75 -13.09
N THR A 235 -10.27 46.54 -12.90
CA THR A 235 -9.54 47.17 -11.79
C THR A 235 -8.17 47.63 -12.25
N TYR A 236 -7.85 48.89 -11.99
CA TYR A 236 -6.51 49.42 -12.23
C TYR A 236 -6.00 50.18 -11.03
N LEU A 237 -4.86 49.74 -10.47
CA LEU A 237 -4.13 50.40 -9.37
C LEU A 237 -2.64 50.49 -9.73
N ASP A 238 -1.97 51.58 -9.37
CA ASP A 238 -0.55 51.76 -9.58
C ASP A 238 0.12 52.49 -8.38
N ASN A 239 1.44 52.51 -8.35
CA ASN A 239 2.22 53.23 -7.29
C ASN A 239 2.33 54.73 -7.50
N LYS A 240 1.63 55.31 -8.50
CA LYS A 240 1.78 56.73 -8.90
C LYS A 240 0.48 57.52 -8.72
N LYS A 241 -0.38 57.48 -9.72
CA LYS A 241 -1.59 58.31 -9.77
C LYS A 241 -2.82 57.60 -9.22
N ASN A 242 -2.88 56.26 -9.36
CA ASN A 242 -4.03 55.46 -8.96
C ASN A 242 -3.71 54.58 -7.76
N ARG A 243 -3.25 55.19 -6.65
CA ARG A 243 -2.86 54.44 -5.44
C ARG A 243 -4.03 54.05 -4.57
N VAL A 244 -5.15 54.75 -4.69
CA VAL A 244 -6.34 54.58 -3.86
C VAL A 244 -7.57 54.62 -4.75
N ALA A 245 -8.46 53.68 -4.60
CA ALA A 245 -9.79 53.66 -5.23
C ALA A 245 -10.86 53.81 -4.13
N ILE A 246 -11.74 54.79 -4.28
CA ILE A 246 -12.88 54.97 -3.38
C ILE A 246 -14.08 54.29 -4.00
N ILE A 247 -14.61 53.26 -3.34
CA ILE A 247 -15.73 52.45 -3.80
C ILE A 247 -17.00 52.89 -3.05
N THR A 248 -17.96 53.45 -3.75
CA THR A 248 -19.24 53.91 -3.21
C THR A 248 -20.42 53.13 -3.80
N GLY A 249 -21.54 53.16 -3.13
CA GLY A 249 -22.77 52.51 -3.56
C GLY A 249 -23.67 52.10 -2.40
N PRO A 250 -24.93 51.69 -2.67
CA PRO A 250 -25.88 51.28 -1.63
C PRO A 250 -25.43 50.01 -0.92
N ASN A 251 -26.06 49.72 0.21
CA ASN A 251 -25.80 48.44 0.90
C ASN A 251 -26.25 47.26 0.02
N MET A 252 -25.55 46.13 0.12
CA MET A 252 -25.76 44.93 -0.71
C MET A 252 -25.45 45.08 -2.20
N ALA A 253 -24.85 46.19 -2.65
CA ALA A 253 -24.48 46.40 -4.06
C ALA A 253 -23.14 45.73 -4.46
N GLY A 254 -22.65 44.75 -3.71
CA GLY A 254 -21.44 44.00 -4.11
C GLY A 254 -20.09 44.65 -3.80
N LYS A 255 -20.04 45.81 -3.09
CA LYS A 255 -18.77 46.50 -2.77
C LYS A 255 -17.72 45.59 -2.10
N SER A 256 -18.11 44.87 -1.08
CA SER A 256 -17.22 43.93 -0.38
C SER A 256 -16.83 42.74 -1.25
N THR A 257 -17.72 42.28 -2.13
CA THR A 257 -17.47 41.23 -3.12
C THR A 257 -16.40 41.65 -4.10
N TYR A 258 -16.50 42.89 -4.64
CA TYR A 258 -15.48 43.44 -5.53
C TYR A 258 -14.10 43.55 -4.85
N MET A 259 -14.02 44.06 -3.62
CA MET A 259 -12.72 44.14 -2.91
C MET A 259 -12.11 42.76 -2.70
N ARG A 260 -12.92 41.77 -2.31
CA ARG A 260 -12.46 40.39 -2.15
C ARG A 260 -12.04 39.75 -3.48
N GLN A 261 -12.77 40.01 -4.55
CA GLN A 261 -12.43 39.59 -5.90
C GLN A 261 -11.02 40.03 -6.30
N VAL A 262 -10.71 41.33 -6.15
CA VAL A 262 -9.39 41.89 -6.47
C VAL A 262 -8.30 41.22 -5.63
N ALA A 263 -8.52 41.10 -4.32
CA ALA A 263 -7.57 40.44 -3.41
C ALA A 263 -7.34 38.99 -3.79
N LEU A 264 -8.39 38.22 -4.10
CA LEU A 264 -8.29 36.82 -4.48
C LEU A 264 -7.59 36.64 -5.83
N ILE A 265 -7.90 37.46 -6.82
CA ILE A 265 -7.24 37.41 -8.14
C ILE A 265 -5.73 37.67 -7.98
N VAL A 266 -5.35 38.69 -7.20
CA VAL A 266 -3.94 39.00 -6.96
C VAL A 266 -3.25 37.83 -6.19
N LEU A 267 -3.87 37.27 -5.14
CA LEU A 267 -3.34 36.13 -4.40
C LEU A 267 -3.15 34.91 -5.33
N MET A 268 -4.16 34.59 -6.14
CA MET A 268 -4.07 33.47 -7.07
C MET A 268 -2.98 33.70 -8.11
N ALA A 269 -2.85 34.94 -8.65
CA ALA A 269 -1.83 35.25 -9.66
C ALA A 269 -0.39 35.06 -9.17
N VAL A 270 -0.12 35.22 -7.87
CA VAL A 270 1.23 35.01 -7.30
C VAL A 270 1.46 33.61 -6.74
N SER A 271 0.40 32.80 -6.67
CA SER A 271 0.46 31.41 -6.20
C SER A 271 0.59 30.39 -7.34
N TYR A 272 0.39 30.84 -8.58
CA TYR A 272 0.48 30.05 -9.80
C TYR A 272 1.87 30.26 -10.51
#